data_82336a240917e12bb40954e356742892
#
_entry.id   82336a240917e12bb40954e356742892
#
_cell.length_a   1.000
_cell.length_b   1.000
_cell.length_c   1.000
_cell.angle_alpha   90.00
_cell.angle_beta   90.00
_cell.angle_gamma   90.00
#
_symmetry.space_group_name_H-M   'P 1'
#
loop_
_entity.id
_entity.type
_entity.pdbx_description
1 polymer ?
#
loop_
_entity_poly.entity_id
_entity_poly.type
_entity_poly.pdbx_seq_one_letter_code
_entity_poly.pdbx_strand_id
1 'polypeptide(L)'
;MQRTLDTNICSYILRSHPASMIERFATLDREQLWLSAIVAAELRFGATKLAAPRFQAAVEAWLVGFDVRPWPLAATHHYAQIRTALERAGKPIGGMDLMIAAHALAEDSAVITNNAREFHRVPGLAVEEWAIGEA
;
A
#
# COMPACT_ATOMS: atom_id res chain seq x y z
N MET A 1 -10.82 5.54 -11.59
CA MET A 1 -10.08 4.33 -11.19
C MET A 1 -9.92 4.31 -9.69
N GLN A 2 -10.14 3.19 -9.07
CA GLN A 2 -9.86 3.02 -7.65
C GLN A 2 -8.35 3.01 -7.39
N ARG A 3 -7.96 3.42 -6.20
CA ARG A 3 -6.56 3.47 -5.77
C ARG A 3 -6.41 2.90 -4.38
N THR A 4 -5.30 2.22 -4.15
CA THR A 4 -4.93 1.76 -2.82
C THR A 4 -3.58 2.35 -2.43
N LEU A 5 -3.40 2.59 -1.14
CA LEU A 5 -2.14 3.12 -0.61
C LEU A 5 -1.28 1.96 -0.12
N ASP A 6 0.04 2.04 -0.38
CA ASP A 6 0.95 1.09 0.23
C ASP A 6 1.22 1.46 1.70
N THR A 7 1.92 0.57 2.39
CA THR A 7 2.17 0.73 3.83
C THR A 7 2.98 1.98 4.14
N ASN A 8 3.98 2.31 3.34
CA ASN A 8 4.85 3.46 3.58
C ASN A 8 4.09 4.78 3.46
N ILE A 9 3.24 4.92 2.45
CA ILE A 9 2.41 6.12 2.29
C ILE A 9 1.50 6.29 3.52
N CYS A 10 0.84 5.20 3.95
CA CYS A 10 0.02 5.20 5.15
C CYS A 10 0.81 5.66 6.38
N SER A 11 2.01 5.14 6.55
CA SER A 11 2.88 5.48 7.67
C SER A 11 3.26 6.96 7.68
N TYR A 12 3.60 7.53 6.52
CA TYR A 12 3.91 8.96 6.41
C TYR A 12 2.73 9.84 6.81
N ILE A 13 1.54 9.50 6.34
CA ILE A 13 0.34 10.25 6.65
C ILE A 13 0.01 10.17 8.15
N LEU A 14 0.10 8.96 8.72
CA LEU A 14 -0.13 8.74 10.15
C LEU A 14 0.84 9.52 11.03
N ARG A 15 2.08 9.69 10.59
CA ARG A 15 3.11 10.45 11.31
C ARG A 15 3.06 11.93 11.01
N SER A 16 2.16 12.35 10.11
CA SER A 16 2.01 13.75 9.65
C SER A 16 3.32 14.34 9.10
N HIS A 17 4.14 13.51 8.46
CA HIS A 17 5.43 13.92 7.95
C HIS A 17 5.84 13.05 6.75
N PRO A 18 6.28 13.66 5.64
CA PRO A 18 6.34 15.11 5.40
C PRO A 18 4.98 15.73 5.08
N ALA A 19 4.87 17.03 5.27
CA ALA A 19 3.61 17.76 5.05
C ALA A 19 3.05 17.59 3.63
N SER A 20 3.93 17.43 2.63
CA SER A 20 3.52 17.21 1.23
C SER A 20 2.65 15.97 1.05
N MET A 21 2.88 14.93 1.84
CA MET A 21 2.07 13.71 1.79
C MET A 21 0.66 13.97 2.31
N ILE A 22 0.54 14.74 3.40
CA ILE A 22 -0.74 15.11 3.97
C ILE A 22 -1.55 15.95 2.98
N GLU A 23 -0.91 16.90 2.33
CA GLU A 23 -1.54 17.77 1.34
C GLU A 23 -2.07 16.97 0.15
N ARG A 24 -1.27 16.04 -0.36
CA ARG A 24 -1.69 15.16 -1.46
C ARG A 24 -2.84 14.27 -1.06
N PHE A 25 -2.75 13.67 0.12
CA PHE A 25 -3.80 12.81 0.65
C PHE A 25 -5.13 13.56 0.76
N ALA A 26 -5.10 14.82 1.21
CA ALA A 26 -6.30 15.64 1.36
C ALA A 26 -7.02 15.90 0.03
N THR A 27 -6.33 15.79 -1.11
CA THR A 27 -6.93 15.98 -2.44
C THR A 27 -7.65 14.74 -2.98
N LEU A 28 -7.47 13.58 -2.34
CA LEU A 28 -8.03 12.34 -2.84
C LEU A 28 -9.51 12.19 -2.50
N ASP A 29 -10.25 11.60 -3.42
CA ASP A 29 -11.62 11.19 -3.18
C ASP A 29 -11.62 9.89 -2.37
N ARG A 30 -12.10 9.98 -1.12
CA ARG A 30 -12.12 8.85 -0.19
C ARG A 30 -12.98 7.68 -0.68
N GLU A 31 -13.99 7.95 -1.51
CA GLU A 31 -14.84 6.90 -2.07
C GLU A 31 -14.08 6.02 -3.07
N GLN A 32 -12.99 6.53 -3.65
CA GLN A 32 -12.16 5.80 -4.58
C GLN A 32 -10.93 5.17 -3.93
N LEU A 33 -10.78 5.32 -2.62
CA LEU A 33 -9.66 4.78 -1.86
C LEU A 33 -10.06 3.55 -1.09
N TRP A 34 -9.15 2.58 -1.04
CA TRP A 34 -9.28 1.40 -0.21
C TRP A 34 -7.90 0.97 0.28
N LEU A 35 -7.87 0.13 1.30
CA LEU A 35 -6.65 -0.46 1.81
C LEU A 35 -6.74 -1.97 1.80
N SER A 36 -5.61 -2.62 1.50
CA SER A 36 -5.48 -4.06 1.65
C SER A 36 -5.37 -4.45 3.12
N ALA A 37 -5.93 -5.59 3.48
CA ALA A 37 -5.68 -6.20 4.79
C ALA A 37 -4.19 -6.45 5.04
N ILE A 38 -3.39 -6.61 3.98
CA ILE A 38 -1.93 -6.74 4.08
C ILE A 38 -1.33 -5.46 4.66
N VAL A 39 -1.77 -4.30 4.18
CA VAL A 39 -1.33 -3.00 4.70
C VAL A 39 -1.75 -2.83 6.17
N ALA A 40 -2.98 -3.22 6.50
CA ALA A 40 -3.45 -3.19 7.89
C ALA A 40 -2.56 -4.05 8.79
N ALA A 41 -2.18 -5.24 8.33
CA ALA A 41 -1.29 -6.13 9.08
C ALA A 41 0.08 -5.50 9.30
N GLU A 42 0.66 -4.88 8.27
CA GLU A 42 1.97 -4.23 8.39
C GLU A 42 1.93 -3.02 9.33
N LEU A 43 0.88 -2.21 9.25
CA LEU A 43 0.71 -1.06 10.16
C LEU A 43 0.57 -1.51 11.61
N ARG A 44 -0.23 -2.54 11.86
CA ARG A 44 -0.41 -3.10 13.20
C ARG A 44 0.89 -3.72 13.72
N PHE A 45 1.62 -4.42 12.86
CA PHE A 45 2.93 -4.97 13.23
C PHE A 45 3.90 -3.86 13.65
N GLY A 46 4.02 -2.80 12.84
CA GLY A 46 4.89 -1.68 13.16
C GLY A 46 4.54 -1.00 14.49
N ALA A 47 3.25 -0.79 14.73
CA ALA A 47 2.77 -0.19 15.97
C ALA A 47 3.02 -1.09 17.19
N THR A 48 2.81 -2.39 17.04
CA THR A 48 3.07 -3.37 18.12
C THR A 48 4.55 -3.45 18.45
N LYS A 49 5.41 -3.48 17.41
CA LYS A 49 6.86 -3.54 17.57
C LYS A 49 7.41 -2.32 18.30
N LEU A 50 6.88 -1.14 18.02
CA LEU A 50 7.28 0.10 18.72
C LEU A 50 6.78 0.16 20.14
N ALA A 51 5.80 -0.67 20.52
CA ALA A 51 5.16 -0.67 21.83
C ALA A 51 4.71 0.74 22.25
N ALA A 52 4.18 1.52 21.30
CA ALA A 52 3.76 2.90 21.49
C ALA A 52 2.22 2.97 21.51
N PRO A 53 1.57 3.07 22.69
CA PRO A 53 0.11 3.02 22.77
C PRO A 53 -0.61 4.09 21.95
N ARG A 54 -0.05 5.30 21.88
CA ARG A 54 -0.64 6.39 21.08
C ARG A 54 -0.61 6.09 19.59
N PHE A 55 0.48 5.50 19.11
CA PHE A 55 0.59 5.14 17.70
C PHE A 55 -0.30 3.95 17.37
N GLN A 56 -0.40 2.98 18.27
CA GLN A 56 -1.35 1.87 18.13
C GLN A 56 -2.78 2.37 18.00
N ALA A 57 -3.19 3.30 18.87
CA ALA A 57 -4.51 3.90 18.82
C ALA A 57 -4.73 4.68 17.51
N ALA A 58 -3.73 5.41 17.05
CA ALA A 58 -3.80 6.17 15.80
C ALA A 58 -3.97 5.25 14.59
N VAL A 59 -3.27 4.11 14.56
CA VAL A 59 -3.42 3.10 13.51
C VAL A 59 -4.86 2.56 13.48
N GLU A 60 -5.41 2.19 14.63
CA GLU A 60 -6.77 1.64 14.69
C GLU A 60 -7.81 2.68 14.27
N ALA A 61 -7.67 3.93 14.71
CA ALA A 61 -8.55 5.01 14.33
C ALA A 61 -8.50 5.29 12.82
N TRP A 62 -7.30 5.24 12.23
CA TRP A 62 -7.15 5.41 10.80
C TRP A 62 -7.83 4.29 10.02
N LEU A 63 -7.59 3.03 10.39
CA LEU A 63 -8.16 1.88 9.69
C LEU A 63 -9.69 1.90 9.69
N VAL A 64 -10.32 2.38 10.76
CA VAL A 64 -11.77 2.52 10.84
C VAL A 64 -12.32 3.46 9.76
N GLY A 65 -11.55 4.48 9.38
CA GLY A 65 -11.95 5.45 8.37
C GLY A 65 -11.82 5.00 6.92
N PHE A 66 -11.34 3.76 6.68
CA PHE A 66 -11.11 3.27 5.33
C PHE A 66 -11.93 2.02 5.03
N ASP A 67 -12.14 1.79 3.73
CA ASP A 67 -12.58 0.50 3.21
C ASP A 67 -11.38 -0.46 3.19
N VAL A 68 -11.22 -1.22 4.27
CA VAL A 68 -10.15 -2.22 4.38
C VAL A 68 -10.68 -3.55 3.85
N ARG A 69 -10.07 -4.04 2.78
CA ARG A 69 -10.53 -5.24 2.09
C ARG A 69 -9.69 -6.46 2.43
N PRO A 70 -10.34 -7.60 2.72
CA PRO A 70 -9.61 -8.85 2.89
C PRO A 70 -8.90 -9.23 1.59
N TRP A 71 -7.75 -9.91 1.73
CA TRP A 71 -6.98 -10.35 0.56
C TRP A 71 -7.77 -11.44 -0.18
N PRO A 72 -8.21 -11.20 -1.43
CA PRO A 72 -9.20 -12.07 -2.06
C PRO A 72 -8.56 -13.29 -2.73
N LEU A 73 -9.36 -14.34 -2.91
CA LEU A 73 -8.91 -15.53 -3.62
C LEU A 73 -8.44 -15.22 -5.04
N ALA A 74 -9.09 -14.26 -5.70
CA ALA A 74 -8.68 -13.83 -7.05
C ALA A 74 -7.25 -13.30 -7.09
N ALA A 75 -6.73 -12.74 -6.00
CA ALA A 75 -5.36 -12.26 -5.94
C ALA A 75 -4.32 -13.39 -6.01
N THR A 76 -4.69 -14.64 -5.70
CA THR A 76 -3.76 -15.77 -5.74
C THR A 76 -3.24 -16.03 -7.16
N HIS A 77 -4.07 -15.87 -8.17
CA HIS A 77 -3.63 -16.02 -9.57
C HIS A 77 -2.63 -14.94 -9.95
N HIS A 78 -2.92 -13.70 -9.61
CA HIS A 78 -2.00 -12.59 -9.88
C HIS A 78 -0.68 -12.78 -9.14
N TYR A 79 -0.74 -13.19 -7.88
CA TYR A 79 0.44 -13.46 -7.08
C TYR A 79 1.34 -14.49 -7.74
N ALA A 80 0.78 -15.62 -8.15
CA ALA A 80 1.55 -16.71 -8.79
C ALA A 80 2.20 -16.23 -10.09
N GLN A 81 1.46 -15.49 -10.92
CA GLN A 81 1.96 -15.00 -12.21
C GLN A 81 3.04 -13.94 -12.05
N ILE A 82 2.81 -12.92 -11.22
CA ILE A 82 3.78 -11.82 -11.08
C ILE A 82 5.03 -12.29 -10.36
N ARG A 83 4.91 -13.10 -9.33
CA ARG A 83 6.07 -13.65 -8.63
C ARG A 83 6.93 -14.49 -9.56
N THR A 84 6.33 -15.37 -10.33
CA THR A 84 7.05 -16.19 -11.31
C THR A 84 7.78 -15.33 -12.34
N ALA A 85 7.11 -14.33 -12.90
CA ALA A 85 7.70 -13.44 -13.89
C ALA A 85 8.89 -12.65 -13.32
N LEU A 86 8.74 -12.12 -12.10
CA LEU A 86 9.79 -11.33 -11.46
C LEU A 86 11.00 -12.19 -11.07
N GLU A 87 10.78 -13.38 -10.55
CA GLU A 87 11.88 -14.32 -10.22
C GLU A 87 12.63 -14.74 -11.48
N ARG A 88 11.93 -15.07 -12.56
CA ARG A 88 12.56 -15.43 -13.84
C ARG A 88 13.37 -14.28 -14.44
N ALA A 89 12.91 -13.05 -14.25
CA ALA A 89 13.62 -11.86 -14.70
C ALA A 89 14.80 -11.48 -13.79
N GLY A 90 14.97 -12.14 -12.65
CA GLY A 90 16.00 -11.80 -11.66
C GLY A 90 15.73 -10.48 -10.95
N LYS A 91 14.47 -10.05 -10.88
CA LYS A 91 14.06 -8.76 -10.29
C LYS A 91 12.93 -8.94 -9.27
N PRO A 92 13.13 -9.76 -8.23
CA PRO A 92 12.09 -9.94 -7.21
C PRO A 92 11.83 -8.65 -6.43
N ILE A 93 10.63 -8.55 -5.88
CA ILE A 93 10.26 -7.47 -4.96
C ILE A 93 9.93 -8.06 -3.59
N GLY A 94 9.81 -7.23 -2.58
CA GLY A 94 9.49 -7.66 -1.22
C GLY A 94 8.18 -8.43 -1.16
N GLY A 95 8.09 -9.42 -0.26
CA GLY A 95 6.93 -10.31 -0.17
C GLY A 95 5.63 -9.60 0.10
N MET A 96 5.63 -8.60 0.99
CA MET A 96 4.42 -7.82 1.29
C MET A 96 4.02 -6.92 0.11
N ASP A 97 4.98 -6.30 -0.56
CA ASP A 97 4.71 -5.50 -1.76
C ASP A 97 4.13 -6.37 -2.88
N LEU A 98 4.61 -7.59 -3.00
CA LEU A 98 4.07 -8.58 -3.94
C LEU A 98 2.60 -8.89 -3.64
N MET A 99 2.27 -9.06 -2.37
CA MET A 99 0.90 -9.30 -1.92
C MET A 99 -0.01 -8.10 -2.20
N ILE A 100 0.48 -6.89 -1.94
CA ILE A 100 -0.25 -5.65 -2.20
C ILE A 100 -0.50 -5.50 -3.72
N ALA A 101 0.53 -5.73 -4.53
CA ALA A 101 0.43 -5.65 -5.99
C ALA A 101 -0.60 -6.65 -6.54
N ALA A 102 -0.57 -7.89 -6.06
CA ALA A 102 -1.53 -8.91 -6.46
C ALA A 102 -2.97 -8.52 -6.10
N HIS A 103 -3.16 -7.93 -4.93
CA HIS A 103 -4.47 -7.45 -4.49
C HIS A 103 -4.97 -6.30 -5.38
N ALA A 104 -4.10 -5.34 -5.69
CA ALA A 104 -4.44 -4.23 -6.56
C ALA A 104 -4.84 -4.70 -7.96
N LEU A 105 -4.13 -5.66 -8.53
CA LEU A 105 -4.48 -6.25 -9.82
C LEU A 105 -5.85 -6.94 -9.77
N ALA A 106 -6.14 -7.67 -8.71
CA ALA A 106 -7.41 -8.34 -8.53
C ALA A 106 -8.59 -7.36 -8.44
N GLU A 107 -8.35 -6.17 -7.90
CA GLU A 107 -9.36 -5.12 -7.73
C GLU A 107 -9.38 -4.13 -8.91
N ASP A 108 -8.54 -4.34 -9.92
CA ASP A 108 -8.35 -3.38 -11.03
C ASP A 108 -8.07 -1.97 -10.51
N SER A 109 -7.16 -1.87 -9.58
CA SER A 109 -6.82 -0.65 -8.85
C SER A 109 -5.39 -0.22 -9.08
N ALA A 110 -5.14 1.08 -9.04
CA ALA A 110 -3.78 1.61 -8.99
C ALA A 110 -3.22 1.52 -7.56
N VAL A 111 -1.89 1.47 -7.45
CA VAL A 111 -1.17 1.56 -6.18
C VAL A 111 -0.51 2.93 -6.08
N ILE A 112 -0.76 3.63 -4.99
CA ILE A 112 -0.05 4.86 -4.64
C ILE A 112 1.12 4.49 -3.73
N THR A 113 2.33 4.87 -4.11
CA THR A 113 3.55 4.49 -3.42
C THR A 113 4.64 5.55 -3.54
N ASN A 114 5.55 5.60 -2.58
CA ASN A 114 6.80 6.33 -2.73
C ASN A 114 7.94 5.42 -3.21
N ASN A 115 7.68 4.13 -3.36
CA ASN A 115 8.64 3.13 -3.84
C ASN A 115 8.22 2.59 -5.21
N ALA A 116 7.99 3.50 -6.15
CA ALA A 116 7.50 3.15 -7.48
C ALA A 116 8.44 2.21 -8.23
N ARG A 117 9.75 2.26 -7.94
CA ARG A 117 10.75 1.41 -8.58
C ARG A 117 10.41 -0.08 -8.51
N GLU A 118 10.00 -0.57 -7.33
CA GLU A 118 9.61 -1.98 -7.17
C GLU A 118 8.27 -2.27 -7.86
N PHE A 119 7.27 -1.43 -7.61
CA PHE A 119 5.93 -1.65 -8.17
C PHE A 119 5.90 -1.55 -9.69
N HIS A 120 6.76 -0.72 -10.31
CA HIS A 120 6.86 -0.64 -11.77
C HIS A 120 7.38 -1.93 -12.41
N ARG A 121 8.02 -2.81 -11.66
CA ARG A 121 8.43 -4.12 -12.16
C ARG A 121 7.25 -5.05 -12.40
N VAL A 122 6.10 -4.76 -11.80
CA VAL A 122 4.93 -5.64 -11.86
C VAL A 122 4.17 -5.40 -13.18
N PRO A 123 4.09 -6.41 -14.07
CA PRO A 123 3.39 -6.24 -15.34
C PRO A 123 1.91 -5.93 -15.14
N GLY A 124 1.40 -4.94 -15.86
CA GLY A 124 -0.02 -4.59 -15.87
C GLY A 124 -0.51 -3.78 -14.68
N LEU A 125 0.35 -3.49 -13.71
CA LEU A 125 -0.03 -2.71 -12.53
C LEU A 125 0.04 -1.21 -12.82
N ALA A 126 -1.04 -0.49 -12.55
CA ALA A 126 -1.03 0.97 -12.56
C ALA A 126 -0.39 1.49 -11.27
N VAL A 127 0.62 2.33 -11.39
CA VAL A 127 1.39 2.85 -10.25
C VAL A 127 1.36 4.38 -10.29
N GLU A 128 1.02 4.98 -9.17
CA GLU A 128 1.09 6.42 -8.97
C GLU A 128 2.17 6.71 -7.93
N GLU A 129 3.21 7.40 -8.33
CA GLU A 129 4.33 7.71 -7.44
C GLU A 129 4.10 9.00 -6.69
N TRP A 130 4.19 8.91 -5.37
CA TRP A 130 4.23 10.07 -4.49
C TRP A 130 5.63 10.18 -3.92
N ALA A 131 6.50 10.85 -4.64
CA ALA A 131 7.86 11.10 -4.17
C ALA A 131 7.82 11.94 -2.89
N ILE A 132 8.71 11.59 -1.95
CA ILE A 132 8.94 12.43 -0.77
C ILE A 132 9.62 13.69 -1.28
N GLY A 133 8.95 14.83 -1.17
CA GLY A 133 9.53 16.11 -1.56
C GLY A 133 10.77 16.39 -0.73
N GLU A 134 11.79 16.99 -1.36
CA GLU A 134 12.90 17.54 -0.61
C GLU A 134 12.36 18.64 0.30
N ALA A 135 12.72 18.54 1.56
CA ALA A 135 12.29 19.50 2.56
C ALA A 135 12.82 20.90 2.26
#